data_31f93d542be8732cd793c4c6c8ce26bb
#
_entry.id   31f93d542be8732cd793c4c6c8ce26bb
#
_cell.length_a   1.000
_cell.length_b   1.000
_cell.length_c   1.000
_cell.angle_alpha   90.00
_cell.angle_beta   90.00
_cell.angle_gamma   90.00
#
_symmetry.space_group_name_H-M   'P 1'
#
loop_
_entity.id
_entity.type
_entity.pdbx_description
1 polymer ?
#
loop_
_entity_poly.entity_id
_entity_poly.type
_entity_poly.pdbx_seq_one_letter_code
_entity_poly.pdbx_strand_id
1 'polypeptide(L)'
;MDTTTRSAINNLSPFNSMTENQLDAAIAESKLIQAVPGSLIFKRSTTDEYQYWLLKGAIKLLDANFNASIFRSDDKQANQPIDDCSPHTVSAVCEEDSEILTANKATLQAILENFDETSTQEETKDWMSELLSTPLFEFIPPKNIQTLFKRFEQVHHQKGDIIIRQNDPGDYFYAIRSGRVKVEMEKDGTNLLVAELAIGETFGQDALVS
;
A
#
# COMPACT_ATOMS: atom_id res chain seq x y z
N MET A 1 2.38 15.89 16.30
CA MET A 1 1.40 16.29 15.28
C MET A 1 0.01 16.14 15.87
N ASP A 2 -0.90 17.05 15.59
CA ASP A 2 -2.27 16.91 16.09
C ASP A 2 -3.08 15.88 15.24
N THR A 3 -4.23 15.47 15.77
CA THR A 3 -5.08 14.45 15.15
C THR A 3 -5.64 14.93 13.80
N THR A 4 -5.85 16.22 13.64
CA THR A 4 -6.40 16.84 12.42
C THR A 4 -5.39 16.77 11.28
N THR A 5 -4.13 17.13 11.56
CA THR A 5 -3.02 17.05 10.59
C THR A 5 -2.74 15.61 10.17
N ARG A 6 -2.75 14.64 11.11
CA ARG A 6 -2.60 13.23 10.81
C ARG A 6 -3.71 12.73 9.86
N SER A 7 -4.95 13.12 10.10
CA SER A 7 -6.08 12.75 9.24
C SER A 7 -5.96 13.36 7.84
N ALA A 8 -5.46 14.61 7.73
CA ALA A 8 -5.20 15.23 6.44
C ALA A 8 -4.11 14.49 5.65
N ILE A 9 -3.01 14.11 6.30
CA ILE A 9 -1.91 13.35 5.68
C ILE A 9 -2.39 11.98 5.20
N ASN A 10 -3.22 11.29 5.97
CA ASN A 10 -3.76 9.97 5.60
C ASN A 10 -4.64 10.00 4.33
N ASN A 11 -5.10 11.16 3.89
CA ASN A 11 -5.84 11.32 2.64
C ASN A 11 -4.93 11.55 1.41
N LEU A 12 -3.64 11.78 1.63
CA LEU A 12 -2.67 12.05 0.56
C LEU A 12 -2.12 10.75 -0.04
N SER A 13 -1.87 10.75 -1.34
CA SER A 13 -1.12 9.67 -2.00
C SER A 13 0.39 9.91 -1.84
N PRO A 14 1.19 8.90 -1.44
CA PRO A 14 0.84 7.49 -1.24
C PRO A 14 0.40 7.13 0.20
N PHE A 15 0.32 8.08 1.14
CA PHE A 15 0.04 7.84 2.55
C PHE A 15 -1.29 7.12 2.79
N ASN A 16 -2.29 7.34 1.93
CA ASN A 16 -3.62 6.71 1.99
C ASN A 16 -3.62 5.20 1.70
N SER A 17 -2.54 4.67 1.17
CA SER A 17 -2.35 3.24 0.90
C SER A 17 -1.45 2.55 1.93
N MET A 18 -0.91 3.30 2.90
CA MET A 18 0.00 2.80 3.92
C MET A 18 -0.75 2.12 5.06
N THR A 19 -0.11 1.12 5.67
CA THR A 19 -0.55 0.58 6.96
C THR A 19 -0.32 1.61 8.07
N GLU A 20 -0.93 1.43 9.26
CA GLU A 20 -0.73 2.37 10.37
C GLU A 20 0.74 2.55 10.75
N ASN A 21 1.51 1.47 10.77
CA ASN A 21 2.94 1.50 11.10
C ASN A 21 3.77 2.23 10.02
N GLN A 22 3.47 2.01 8.75
CA GLN A 22 4.07 2.73 7.64
C GLN A 22 3.74 4.22 7.70
N LEU A 23 2.48 4.55 7.96
CA LEU A 23 2.01 5.91 8.08
C LEU A 23 2.72 6.64 9.23
N ASP A 24 2.88 6.00 10.39
CA ASP A 24 3.60 6.57 11.53
C ASP A 24 5.07 6.81 11.20
N ALA A 25 5.73 5.85 10.57
CA ALA A 25 7.12 6.00 10.13
C ALA A 25 7.27 7.11 9.08
N ALA A 26 6.38 7.15 8.09
CA ALA A 26 6.39 8.17 7.04
C ALA A 26 6.13 9.58 7.59
N ILE A 27 5.22 9.71 8.55
CA ILE A 27 4.95 10.98 9.26
C ILE A 27 6.17 11.40 10.09
N ALA A 28 6.85 10.49 10.77
CA ALA A 28 8.04 10.78 11.57
C ALA A 28 9.20 11.32 10.72
N GLU A 29 9.35 10.83 9.50
CA GLU A 29 10.39 11.24 8.53
C GLU A 29 9.97 12.45 7.67
N SER A 30 8.70 12.87 7.75
CA SER A 30 8.18 14.02 7.03
C SER A 30 8.34 15.33 7.82
N LYS A 31 8.39 16.44 7.10
CA LYS A 31 8.45 17.78 7.69
C LYS A 31 7.25 18.61 7.26
N LEU A 32 6.70 19.35 8.21
CA LEU A 32 5.65 20.32 7.96
C LEU A 32 6.27 21.72 7.85
N ILE A 33 6.04 22.38 6.73
CA ILE A 33 6.56 23.71 6.41
C ILE A 33 5.39 24.70 6.45
N GLN A 34 5.52 25.75 7.26
CA GLN A 34 4.65 26.91 7.20
C GLN A 34 5.29 27.93 6.25
N ALA A 35 4.62 28.26 5.19
CA ALA A 35 5.13 29.15 4.16
C ALA A 35 4.21 30.37 3.97
N VAL A 36 4.81 31.55 3.89
CA VAL A 36 4.10 32.81 3.70
C VAL A 36 4.00 33.18 2.21
N PRO A 37 3.08 34.08 1.83
CA PRO A 37 2.95 34.54 0.44
C PRO A 37 4.27 34.99 -0.16
N GLY A 38 4.56 34.56 -1.39
CA GLY A 38 5.81 34.83 -2.09
C GLY A 38 6.96 33.85 -1.79
N SER A 39 6.79 32.93 -0.83
CA SER A 39 7.80 31.89 -0.56
C SER A 39 7.93 30.94 -1.74
N LEU A 40 9.15 30.77 -2.24
CA LEU A 40 9.47 29.77 -3.26
C LEU A 40 9.60 28.38 -2.59
N ILE A 41 8.83 27.41 -3.04
CA ILE A 41 8.87 26.04 -2.52
C ILE A 41 9.91 25.23 -3.30
N PHE A 42 9.76 25.20 -4.61
CA PHE A 42 10.75 24.62 -5.52
C PHE A 42 10.78 25.37 -6.86
N LYS A 43 11.87 25.22 -7.60
CA LYS A 43 12.09 25.91 -8.87
C LYS A 43 12.04 24.91 -10.02
N ARG A 44 11.43 25.31 -11.13
CA ARG A 44 11.43 24.56 -12.38
C ARG A 44 12.85 24.22 -12.83
N SER A 45 13.04 23.06 -13.42
CA SER A 45 14.31 22.52 -13.90
C SER A 45 15.34 22.24 -12.80
N THR A 46 14.99 22.33 -11.53
CA THR A 46 15.80 21.82 -10.43
C THR A 46 15.40 20.38 -10.10
N THR A 47 16.38 19.60 -9.68
CA THR A 47 16.16 18.25 -9.13
C THR A 47 16.36 18.33 -7.64
N ASP A 48 15.43 17.80 -6.89
CA ASP A 48 15.58 17.58 -5.46
C ASP A 48 15.10 16.17 -5.07
N GLU A 49 15.39 15.80 -3.85
CA GLU A 49 15.07 14.47 -3.29
C GLU A 49 13.73 14.45 -2.55
N TYR A 50 12.96 15.55 -2.59
CA TYR A 50 11.73 15.71 -1.82
C TYR A 50 10.50 15.71 -2.71
N GLN A 51 9.38 15.25 -2.12
CA GLN A 51 8.02 15.45 -2.61
C GLN A 51 7.31 16.45 -1.70
N TYR A 52 6.33 17.16 -2.26
CA TYR A 52 5.62 18.26 -1.61
C TYR A 52 4.12 18.10 -1.79
N TRP A 53 3.36 18.21 -0.69
CA TRP A 53 1.90 18.18 -0.68
C TRP A 53 1.36 19.43 0.00
N LEU A 54 0.30 20.00 -0.56
CA LEU A 54 -0.38 21.14 0.00
C LEU A 54 -1.48 20.67 0.96
N LEU A 55 -1.28 20.89 2.27
CA LEU A 55 -2.30 20.56 3.29
C LEU A 55 -3.30 21.70 3.47
N LYS A 56 -2.83 22.94 3.34
CA LYS A 56 -3.66 24.15 3.52
C LYS A 56 -3.10 25.29 2.69
N GLY A 57 -4.00 26.17 2.18
CA GLY A 57 -3.63 27.37 1.44
C GLY A 57 -3.66 27.21 -0.06
N ALA A 58 -2.89 28.06 -0.76
CA ALA A 58 -2.81 28.10 -2.22
C ALA A 58 -1.39 28.34 -2.72
N ILE A 59 -1.03 27.66 -3.80
CA ILE A 59 0.27 27.75 -4.46
C ILE A 59 0.08 28.16 -5.92
N LYS A 60 0.85 29.13 -6.37
CA LYS A 60 0.99 29.52 -7.76
C LYS A 60 2.04 28.65 -8.42
N LEU A 61 1.65 27.93 -9.48
CA LEU A 61 2.52 27.12 -10.32
C LEU A 61 2.84 27.89 -11.59
N LEU A 62 4.10 27.99 -11.94
CA LEU A 62 4.60 28.72 -13.12
C LEU A 62 5.28 27.74 -14.07
N ASP A 63 4.74 27.59 -15.27
CA ASP A 63 5.29 26.73 -16.32
C ASP A 63 6.47 27.36 -17.08
N ALA A 64 6.94 26.68 -18.14
CA ALA A 64 8.06 27.13 -18.99
C ALA A 64 7.76 28.43 -19.73
N ASN A 65 6.48 28.74 -20.00
CA ASN A 65 6.02 29.91 -20.73
C ASN A 65 5.58 31.04 -19.79
N PHE A 66 5.86 30.90 -18.48
CA PHE A 66 5.41 31.80 -17.41
C PHE A 66 3.88 31.87 -17.27
N ASN A 67 3.13 30.89 -17.80
CA ASN A 67 1.73 30.78 -17.48
C ASN A 67 1.58 30.38 -16.02
N ALA A 68 0.70 31.08 -15.31
CA ALA A 68 0.40 30.85 -13.93
C ALA A 68 -0.89 30.06 -13.77
N SER A 69 -0.87 29.00 -12.96
CA SER A 69 -2.07 28.34 -12.46
C SER A 69 -2.05 28.32 -10.93
N ILE A 70 -3.23 28.37 -10.32
CA ILE A 70 -3.35 28.31 -8.86
C ILE A 70 -3.78 26.91 -8.50
N PHE A 71 -3.03 26.30 -7.58
CA PHE A 71 -3.29 25.00 -6.97
C PHE A 71 -3.73 25.23 -5.51
N ARG A 72 -4.90 24.72 -5.13
CA ARG A 72 -5.50 24.93 -3.81
C ARG A 72 -5.63 23.61 -3.06
N SER A 73 -5.62 23.71 -1.73
CA SER A 73 -5.76 22.53 -0.87
C SER A 73 -7.15 21.85 -0.93
N ASP A 74 -8.15 22.49 -1.49
CA ASP A 74 -9.50 21.95 -1.74
C ASP A 74 -9.72 21.46 -3.18
N ASP A 75 -8.70 21.55 -4.03
CA ASP A 75 -8.75 20.98 -5.39
C ASP A 75 -8.81 19.45 -5.36
N LYS A 76 -9.48 18.86 -6.35
CA LYS A 76 -9.60 17.40 -6.49
C LYS A 76 -8.26 16.68 -6.59
N GLN A 77 -7.22 17.37 -7.02
CA GLN A 77 -5.86 16.84 -7.16
C GLN A 77 -4.97 17.13 -5.95
N ALA A 78 -5.48 17.80 -4.92
CA ALA A 78 -4.70 18.18 -3.74
C ALA A 78 -4.23 16.97 -2.90
N ASN A 79 -4.78 15.79 -3.15
CA ASN A 79 -4.30 14.54 -2.55
C ASN A 79 -3.05 13.97 -3.24
N GLN A 80 -2.58 14.56 -4.34
CA GLN A 80 -1.35 14.17 -5.03
C GLN A 80 -0.21 15.14 -4.69
N PRO A 81 1.07 14.75 -4.89
CA PRO A 81 2.19 15.68 -4.82
C PRO A 81 1.99 16.86 -5.78
N ILE A 82 2.46 18.05 -5.41
CA ILE A 82 2.29 19.28 -6.20
C ILE A 82 2.95 19.15 -7.59
N ASP A 83 4.14 18.54 -7.66
CA ASP A 83 4.84 18.18 -8.91
C ASP A 83 5.74 16.98 -8.60
N ASP A 84 5.39 15.82 -9.13
CA ASP A 84 6.13 14.57 -8.92
C ASP A 84 7.27 14.36 -9.94
N CYS A 85 7.49 15.32 -10.83
CA CYS A 85 8.51 15.23 -11.84
C CYS A 85 9.93 15.53 -11.30
N SER A 86 10.92 14.86 -11.85
CA SER A 86 12.32 15.13 -11.56
C SER A 86 13.12 15.15 -12.87
N PRO A 87 13.62 16.32 -13.30
CA PRO A 87 13.53 17.66 -12.68
C PRO A 87 12.10 18.23 -12.70
N HIS A 88 11.83 19.19 -11.80
CA HIS A 88 10.53 19.86 -11.71
C HIS A 88 10.11 20.51 -13.03
N THR A 89 8.83 20.35 -13.40
CA THR A 89 8.26 20.91 -14.63
C THR A 89 7.76 22.33 -14.45
N VAL A 90 7.44 22.72 -13.21
CA VAL A 90 6.94 24.05 -12.81
C VAL A 90 7.76 24.62 -11.65
N SER A 91 7.66 25.93 -11.43
CA SER A 91 8.07 26.56 -10.19
C SER A 91 6.85 26.74 -9.31
N ALA A 92 6.97 26.46 -8.01
CA ALA A 92 5.90 26.57 -7.03
C ALA A 92 6.19 27.72 -6.05
N VAL A 93 5.26 28.69 -5.97
CA VAL A 93 5.37 29.88 -5.09
C VAL A 93 4.08 29.99 -4.29
N CYS A 94 4.17 30.20 -2.98
CA CYS A 94 3.01 30.39 -2.13
C CYS A 94 2.25 31.67 -2.52
N GLU A 95 0.94 31.54 -2.71
CA GLU A 95 0.04 32.66 -3.01
C GLU A 95 -0.57 33.23 -1.73
N GLU A 96 -0.79 32.40 -0.72
CA GLU A 96 -1.29 32.76 0.58
C GLU A 96 -0.56 31.95 1.68
N ASP A 97 -0.85 32.21 2.95
CA ASP A 97 -0.28 31.43 4.07
C ASP A 97 -0.62 29.96 3.88
N SER A 98 0.39 29.13 3.69
CA SER A 98 0.24 27.75 3.26
C SER A 98 0.98 26.79 4.20
N GLU A 99 0.38 25.62 4.37
CA GLU A 99 0.96 24.51 5.11
C GLU A 99 1.30 23.38 4.14
N ILE A 100 2.58 23.03 4.09
CA ILE A 100 3.12 22.08 3.10
C ILE A 100 3.79 20.94 3.83
N LEU A 101 3.38 19.72 3.51
CA LEU A 101 4.10 18.52 3.91
C LEU A 101 5.22 18.25 2.90
N THR A 102 6.41 17.94 3.39
CA THR A 102 7.53 17.49 2.57
C THR A 102 8.12 16.20 3.13
N ALA A 103 8.45 15.27 2.23
CA ALA A 103 9.09 14.01 2.58
C ALA A 103 10.13 13.63 1.53
N ASN A 104 11.20 12.97 1.96
CA ASN A 104 12.24 12.47 1.04
C ASN A 104 11.69 11.29 0.23
N LYS A 105 11.86 11.33 -1.11
CA LYS A 105 11.36 10.32 -2.06
C LYS A 105 11.90 8.92 -1.76
N ALA A 106 13.21 8.82 -1.55
CA ALA A 106 13.87 7.55 -1.29
C ALA A 106 13.44 6.95 0.07
N THR A 107 13.26 7.81 1.08
CA THR A 107 12.77 7.38 2.40
C THR A 107 11.32 6.89 2.33
N LEU A 108 10.43 7.61 1.62
CA LEU A 108 9.04 7.15 1.42
C LEU A 108 8.98 5.83 0.66
N GLN A 109 9.79 5.71 -0.40
CA GLN A 109 9.86 4.47 -1.17
C GLN A 109 10.41 3.33 -0.31
N ALA A 110 11.46 3.58 0.48
CA ALA A 110 12.00 2.59 1.41
C ALA A 110 10.97 2.17 2.48
N ILE A 111 10.14 3.09 2.98
CA ILE A 111 9.06 2.76 3.91
C ILE A 111 7.99 1.91 3.21
N LEU A 112 7.62 2.23 1.98
CA LEU A 112 6.67 1.45 1.22
C LEU A 112 7.20 0.04 0.89
N GLU A 113 8.49 -0.06 0.51
CA GLU A 113 9.14 -1.31 0.15
C GLU A 113 9.56 -2.14 1.37
N ASN A 114 10.16 -1.53 2.40
CA ASN A 114 10.72 -2.22 3.57
C ASN A 114 9.65 -2.57 4.62
N PHE A 115 8.49 -1.93 4.62
CA PHE A 115 7.37 -2.41 5.45
C PHE A 115 6.63 -3.57 4.79
N ASP A 116 6.75 -3.77 3.49
CA ASP A 116 6.47 -5.07 2.90
C ASP A 116 7.51 -6.12 3.36
N GLU A 117 8.77 -5.72 3.62
CA GLU A 117 9.80 -6.66 4.09
C GLU A 117 9.87 -6.85 5.62
N THR A 118 9.50 -5.87 6.47
CA THR A 118 9.64 -6.01 7.94
C THR A 118 8.38 -6.49 8.66
N SER A 119 7.20 -6.09 8.26
CA SER A 119 5.97 -6.82 8.67
C SER A 119 5.85 -8.15 7.92
N THR A 120 6.48 -8.26 6.76
CA THR A 120 6.53 -9.48 5.96
C THR A 120 7.64 -10.44 6.41
N GLN A 121 8.73 -9.99 7.09
CA GLN A 121 9.78 -10.94 7.49
C GLN A 121 9.45 -11.75 8.75
N GLU A 122 8.69 -11.24 9.69
CA GLU A 122 8.21 -12.07 10.81
C GLU A 122 6.93 -12.83 10.43
N GLU A 123 5.97 -12.19 9.75
CA GLU A 123 4.78 -12.89 9.26
C GLU A 123 5.08 -13.79 8.03
N THR A 124 6.02 -13.41 7.13
CA THR A 124 6.41 -14.26 5.98
C THR A 124 7.28 -15.43 6.41
N LYS A 125 8.09 -15.26 7.44
CA LYS A 125 8.84 -16.37 8.00
C LYS A 125 7.92 -17.39 8.67
N ASP A 126 6.87 -16.94 9.33
CA ASP A 126 5.89 -17.78 10.00
C ASP A 126 5.03 -18.55 9.00
N TRP A 127 4.28 -17.87 8.11
CA TRP A 127 3.39 -18.56 7.18
C TRP A 127 4.12 -19.46 6.18
N MET A 128 5.32 -19.06 5.75
CA MET A 128 6.13 -19.83 4.82
C MET A 128 6.75 -21.05 5.50
N SER A 129 7.17 -20.92 6.76
CA SER A 129 7.66 -22.02 7.57
C SER A 129 6.53 -23.01 7.89
N GLU A 130 5.35 -22.50 8.23
CA GLU A 130 4.16 -23.33 8.45
C GLU A 130 3.74 -24.04 7.16
N LEU A 131 3.69 -23.33 6.05
CA LEU A 131 3.35 -23.89 4.73
C LEU A 131 4.32 -25.02 4.33
N LEU A 132 5.63 -24.79 4.48
CA LEU A 132 6.65 -25.80 4.16
C LEU A 132 6.62 -27.01 5.09
N SER A 133 6.06 -26.88 6.28
CA SER A 133 5.87 -27.95 7.25
C SER A 133 4.63 -28.81 6.95
N THR A 134 3.77 -28.39 6.00
CA THR A 134 2.60 -29.17 5.64
C THR A 134 2.98 -30.42 4.83
N PRO A 135 2.25 -31.52 4.98
CA PRO A 135 2.52 -32.79 4.25
C PRO A 135 2.57 -32.62 2.73
N LEU A 136 1.88 -31.60 2.19
CA LEU A 136 1.87 -31.29 0.77
C LEU A 136 3.26 -30.93 0.24
N PHE A 137 4.08 -30.22 1.02
CA PHE A 137 5.42 -29.78 0.63
C PHE A 137 6.52 -30.80 0.92
N GLU A 138 6.26 -31.80 1.75
CA GLU A 138 7.23 -32.86 2.09
C GLU A 138 7.71 -33.63 0.84
N PHE A 139 6.85 -33.76 -0.17
CA PHE A 139 7.17 -34.47 -1.42
C PHE A 139 7.72 -33.58 -2.53
N ILE A 140 7.85 -32.26 -2.31
CA ILE A 140 8.35 -31.33 -3.32
C ILE A 140 9.87 -31.19 -3.19
N PRO A 141 10.66 -31.52 -4.24
CA PRO A 141 12.10 -31.34 -4.20
C PRO A 141 12.48 -29.88 -3.92
N PRO A 142 13.48 -29.61 -3.05
CA PRO A 142 13.85 -28.25 -2.65
C PRO A 142 14.12 -27.28 -3.81
N LYS A 143 14.68 -27.78 -4.91
CA LYS A 143 14.94 -26.99 -6.13
C LYS A 143 13.65 -26.47 -6.81
N ASN A 144 12.53 -27.12 -6.61
CA ASN A 144 11.25 -26.77 -7.21
C ASN A 144 10.46 -25.78 -6.33
N ILE A 145 10.76 -25.75 -5.03
CA ILE A 145 10.08 -24.88 -4.06
C ILE A 145 10.23 -23.40 -4.47
N GLN A 146 11.45 -22.94 -4.80
CA GLN A 146 11.67 -21.57 -5.25
C GLN A 146 10.90 -21.23 -6.53
N THR A 147 10.77 -22.19 -7.45
CA THR A 147 10.02 -21.99 -8.70
C THR A 147 8.52 -21.92 -8.42
N LEU A 148 8.04 -22.69 -7.47
CA LEU A 148 6.63 -22.67 -7.03
C LEU A 148 6.28 -21.34 -6.41
N PHE A 149 7.11 -20.83 -5.46
CA PHE A 149 6.87 -19.54 -4.81
C PHE A 149 6.86 -18.35 -5.78
N LYS A 150 7.65 -18.40 -6.86
CA LYS A 150 7.62 -17.39 -7.93
C LYS A 150 6.30 -17.33 -8.72
N ARG A 151 5.47 -18.36 -8.60
CA ARG A 151 4.15 -18.46 -9.27
C ARG A 151 2.99 -18.12 -8.35
N PHE A 152 3.25 -17.90 -7.05
CA PHE A 152 2.22 -17.42 -6.16
C PHE A 152 1.87 -15.97 -6.51
N GLU A 153 0.57 -15.71 -6.62
CA GLU A 153 0.01 -14.37 -6.75
C GLU A 153 -0.72 -14.03 -5.46
N GLN A 154 -0.47 -12.83 -4.94
CA GLN A 154 -1.13 -12.37 -3.74
C GLN A 154 -2.52 -11.85 -4.09
N VAL A 155 -3.53 -12.39 -3.44
CA VAL A 155 -4.93 -11.96 -3.56
C VAL A 155 -5.45 -11.52 -2.19
N HIS A 156 -6.32 -10.52 -2.18
CA HIS A 156 -6.91 -9.99 -0.97
C HIS A 156 -8.42 -10.23 -0.98
N HIS A 157 -8.92 -10.76 0.12
CA HIS A 157 -10.35 -10.99 0.33
C HIS A 157 -10.82 -10.28 1.60
N GLN A 158 -12.03 -9.75 1.56
CA GLN A 158 -12.65 -9.10 2.70
C GLN A 158 -13.45 -10.12 3.53
N LYS A 159 -13.74 -9.74 4.79
CA LYS A 159 -14.58 -10.58 5.66
C LYS A 159 -15.96 -10.81 5.03
N GLY A 160 -16.28 -12.07 4.81
CA GLY A 160 -17.55 -12.51 4.20
C GLY A 160 -17.45 -12.83 2.71
N ASP A 161 -16.29 -12.60 2.07
CA ASP A 161 -16.08 -13.02 0.70
C ASP A 161 -16.06 -14.54 0.58
N ILE A 162 -16.67 -15.06 -0.48
CA ILE A 162 -16.62 -16.47 -0.83
C ILE A 162 -15.50 -16.67 -1.84
N ILE A 163 -14.43 -17.36 -1.43
CA ILE A 163 -13.24 -17.59 -2.27
C ILE A 163 -13.48 -18.75 -3.23
N ILE A 164 -14.05 -19.84 -2.75
CA ILE A 164 -14.42 -21.02 -3.54
C ILE A 164 -15.85 -21.42 -3.18
N ARG A 165 -16.67 -21.72 -4.17
CA ARG A 165 -18.02 -22.30 -3.96
C ARG A 165 -17.96 -23.80 -4.05
N GLN A 166 -18.77 -24.48 -3.26
CA GLN A 166 -18.90 -25.93 -3.33
C GLN A 166 -19.33 -26.37 -4.73
N ASN A 167 -18.64 -27.38 -5.28
CA ASN A 167 -18.80 -27.92 -6.63
C ASN A 167 -18.39 -27.00 -7.79
N ASP A 168 -17.80 -25.83 -7.53
CA ASP A 168 -17.17 -25.07 -8.62
C ASP A 168 -15.87 -25.75 -9.06
N PRO A 169 -15.56 -25.80 -10.36
CA PRO A 169 -14.25 -26.24 -10.82
C PRO A 169 -13.20 -25.27 -10.31
N GLY A 170 -12.19 -25.76 -9.61
CA GLY A 170 -11.12 -24.95 -9.07
C GLY A 170 -9.86 -25.06 -9.91
N ASP A 171 -9.35 -23.91 -10.33
CA ASP A 171 -8.09 -23.83 -11.09
C ASP A 171 -6.90 -23.40 -10.20
N TYR A 172 -7.16 -23.08 -8.93
CA TYR A 172 -6.18 -22.53 -8.01
C TYR A 172 -6.13 -23.29 -6.68
N PHE A 173 -4.91 -23.38 -6.20
CA PHE A 173 -4.57 -23.78 -4.86
C PHE A 173 -4.24 -22.53 -4.06
N TYR A 174 -4.74 -22.44 -2.85
CA TYR A 174 -4.59 -21.28 -1.98
C TYR A 174 -3.79 -21.62 -0.73
N ALA A 175 -2.89 -20.70 -0.35
CA ALA A 175 -2.19 -20.72 0.93
C ALA A 175 -2.53 -19.45 1.72
N ILE A 176 -2.85 -19.58 3.00
CA ILE A 176 -3.24 -18.46 3.85
C ILE A 176 -1.96 -17.78 4.35
N ARG A 177 -1.73 -16.55 3.88
CA ARG A 177 -0.64 -15.71 4.35
C ARG A 177 -1.01 -14.96 5.63
N SER A 178 -2.25 -14.50 5.73
CA SER A 178 -2.78 -13.79 6.90
C SER A 178 -4.29 -13.99 7.03
N GLY A 179 -4.79 -13.92 8.26
CA GLY A 179 -6.21 -14.05 8.54
C GLY A 179 -6.66 -15.51 8.75
N ARG A 180 -7.97 -15.74 8.55
CA ARG A 180 -8.60 -17.07 8.70
C ARG A 180 -9.64 -17.29 7.63
N VAL A 181 -9.77 -18.55 7.20
CA VAL A 181 -10.77 -18.99 6.22
C VAL A 181 -11.63 -20.08 6.85
N LYS A 182 -12.95 -19.98 6.69
CA LYS A 182 -13.89 -21.03 7.07
C LYS A 182 -14.20 -21.90 5.87
N VAL A 183 -14.14 -23.20 6.07
CA VAL A 183 -14.59 -24.18 5.10
C VAL A 183 -15.97 -24.65 5.57
N GLU A 184 -16.98 -24.36 4.77
CA GLU A 184 -18.37 -24.76 5.03
C GLU A 184 -18.85 -25.70 3.92
N MET A 185 -19.67 -26.64 4.27
CA MET A 185 -20.32 -27.57 3.36
C MET A 185 -21.83 -27.40 3.47
N GLU A 186 -22.50 -27.19 2.36
CA GLU A 186 -23.95 -27.23 2.32
C GLU A 186 -24.44 -28.67 2.26
N LYS A 187 -25.26 -29.03 3.22
CA LYS A 187 -25.93 -30.32 3.29
C LYS A 187 -27.38 -30.11 3.75
N ASP A 188 -28.32 -30.62 2.96
CA ASP A 188 -29.77 -30.56 3.23
C ASP A 188 -30.28 -29.12 3.50
N GLY A 189 -29.72 -28.10 2.78
CA GLY A 189 -30.09 -26.70 2.92
C GLY A 189 -29.51 -26.02 4.17
N THR A 190 -28.55 -26.65 4.85
CA THR A 190 -27.86 -26.11 6.02
C THR A 190 -26.37 -26.06 5.78
N ASN A 191 -25.74 -24.90 6.08
CA ASN A 191 -24.28 -24.76 6.02
C ASN A 191 -23.66 -25.33 7.30
N LEU A 192 -22.82 -26.33 7.13
CA LEU A 192 -22.06 -26.94 8.22
C LEU A 192 -20.60 -26.47 8.15
N LEU A 193 -20.09 -25.94 9.25
CA LEU A 193 -18.67 -25.62 9.39
C LEU A 193 -17.87 -26.92 9.45
N VAL A 194 -17.01 -27.13 8.45
CA VAL A 194 -16.15 -28.33 8.32
C VAL A 194 -14.78 -28.07 8.92
N ALA A 195 -14.19 -26.90 8.65
CA ALA A 195 -12.90 -26.51 9.17
C ALA A 195 -12.76 -24.98 9.27
N GLU A 196 -11.89 -24.52 10.15
CA GLU A 196 -11.39 -23.16 10.21
C GLU A 196 -9.88 -23.21 9.99
N LEU A 197 -9.42 -22.59 8.91
CA LEU A 197 -8.03 -22.61 8.47
C LEU A 197 -7.36 -21.29 8.84
N ALA A 198 -6.10 -21.39 9.28
CA ALA A 198 -5.27 -20.28 9.76
C ALA A 198 -4.04 -20.05 8.86
N ILE A 199 -3.17 -19.16 9.28
CA ILE A 199 -1.89 -18.84 8.62
C ILE A 199 -1.08 -20.13 8.36
N GLY A 200 -0.52 -20.26 7.14
CA GLY A 200 0.27 -21.42 6.72
C GLY A 200 -0.56 -22.59 6.20
N GLU A 201 -1.86 -22.64 6.49
CA GLU A 201 -2.72 -23.71 5.99
C GLU A 201 -3.16 -23.46 4.55
N THR A 202 -3.59 -24.54 3.89
CA THR A 202 -3.88 -24.55 2.44
C THR A 202 -5.28 -25.09 2.16
N PHE A 203 -5.87 -24.65 1.06
CA PHE A 203 -7.16 -25.15 0.59
C PHE A 203 -7.29 -25.07 -0.94
N GLY A 204 -8.28 -25.71 -1.50
CA GLY A 204 -8.52 -25.74 -2.94
C GLY A 204 -7.82 -26.87 -3.68
N GLN A 205 -7.00 -27.69 -2.99
CA GLN A 205 -6.29 -28.82 -3.61
C GLN A 205 -7.24 -29.88 -4.19
N ASP A 206 -8.39 -30.11 -3.57
CA ASP A 206 -9.34 -31.14 -3.99
C ASP A 206 -10.00 -30.81 -5.33
N ALA A 207 -10.11 -29.53 -5.66
CA ALA A 207 -10.66 -29.05 -6.91
C ALA A 207 -9.70 -29.24 -8.12
N LEU A 208 -8.39 -29.42 -7.86
CA LEU A 208 -7.36 -29.64 -8.89
C LEU A 208 -7.25 -31.10 -9.32
N VAL A 209 -7.89 -32.03 -8.61
CA VAL A 209 -7.73 -33.47 -8.79
C VAL A 209 -9.00 -34.13 -9.35
N SER A 210 -10.03 -33.34 -9.66
CA SER A 210 -11.35 -33.80 -10.13
C SER A 210 -11.46 -33.79 -11.63
#